data_b457fea1c9e8ad7001914a710fda33f7
#
_entry.id   b457fea1c9e8ad7001914a710fda33f7
#
_cell.length_a   1.000
_cell.length_b   1.000
_cell.length_c   1.000
_cell.angle_alpha   90.00
_cell.angle_beta   90.00
_cell.angle_gamma   90.00
#
_symmetry.space_group_name_H-M   'P 1'
#
loop_
_entity.id
_entity.type
_entity.pdbx_description
1 polymer ?
#
loop_
_entity_poly.entity_id
_entity_poly.type
_entity_poly.pdbx_seq_one_letter_code
_entity_poly.pdbx_strand_id
1 'polypeptide(L)'
;MNMIQDANVDKVGEALKAQRFQMLEDIARELSSGSVVFPTCFDAALRLRKELQNPDLPIPRMVKVVALEPLVATRLMQMAGSVLYSPDGTPARDLQAAIHRLGVELVRTSALAIAMSQLLRAKETAVFGDFAKA
;
A
#
# COMPACT_ATOMS: atom_id res chain seq x y z
N MET A 1 16.48 -34.47 -9.39
CA MET A 1 16.39 -33.86 -8.08
C MET A 1 16.17 -32.38 -8.16
N ASN A 2 16.85 -31.68 -9.06
CA ASN A 2 16.74 -30.23 -9.19
C ASN A 2 15.42 -29.77 -9.83
N MET A 3 14.79 -30.57 -10.68
CA MET A 3 13.55 -30.20 -11.34
C MET A 3 12.38 -30.04 -10.36
N ILE A 4 12.31 -30.83 -9.31
CA ILE A 4 11.25 -30.74 -8.31
C ILE A 4 11.45 -29.50 -7.44
N GLN A 5 12.69 -29.17 -7.10
CA GLN A 5 13.00 -27.96 -6.32
C GLN A 5 12.74 -26.69 -7.14
N ASP A 6 13.09 -26.70 -8.42
CA ASP A 6 12.86 -25.55 -9.30
C ASP A 6 11.35 -25.31 -9.51
N ALA A 7 10.56 -26.38 -9.65
CA ALA A 7 9.12 -26.27 -9.77
C ALA A 7 8.48 -25.72 -8.49
N ASN A 8 9.02 -26.10 -7.31
CA ASN A 8 8.53 -25.55 -6.04
C ASN A 8 8.89 -24.08 -5.87
N VAL A 9 10.09 -23.67 -6.28
CA VAL A 9 10.52 -22.27 -6.24
C VAL A 9 9.65 -21.43 -7.16
N ASP A 10 9.34 -21.90 -8.36
CA ASP A 10 8.48 -21.20 -9.30
C ASP A 10 7.05 -21.07 -8.76
N LYS A 11 6.52 -22.14 -8.16
CA LYS A 11 5.19 -22.11 -7.54
C LYS A 11 5.13 -21.13 -6.36
N VAL A 12 6.18 -21.08 -5.53
CA VAL A 12 6.27 -20.15 -4.42
C VAL A 12 6.34 -18.73 -4.94
N GLY A 13 7.13 -18.46 -5.99
CA GLY A 13 7.23 -17.14 -6.60
C GLY A 13 5.91 -16.67 -7.18
N GLU A 14 5.18 -17.56 -7.86
CA GLU A 14 3.85 -17.23 -8.39
C GLU A 14 2.83 -17.01 -7.28
N ALA A 15 2.88 -17.84 -6.24
CA ALA A 15 2.01 -17.67 -5.08
C ALA A 15 2.27 -16.34 -4.37
N LEU A 16 3.54 -15.93 -4.25
CA LEU A 16 3.90 -14.64 -3.68
C LEU A 16 3.37 -13.47 -4.51
N LYS A 17 3.49 -13.55 -5.83
CA LYS A 17 2.95 -12.52 -6.73
C LYS A 17 1.43 -12.45 -6.63
N ALA A 18 0.76 -13.60 -6.61
CA ALA A 18 -0.69 -13.67 -6.48
C ALA A 18 -1.15 -13.09 -5.14
N GLN A 19 -0.44 -13.38 -4.05
CA GLN A 19 -0.76 -12.82 -2.74
C GLN A 19 -0.55 -11.31 -2.69
N ARG A 20 0.52 -10.80 -3.29
CA ARG A 20 0.75 -9.35 -3.39
C ARG A 20 -0.40 -8.67 -4.14
N PHE A 21 -0.77 -9.23 -5.27
CA PHE A 21 -1.87 -8.71 -6.07
C PHE A 21 -3.18 -8.76 -5.29
N GLN A 22 -3.44 -9.87 -4.59
CA GLN A 22 -4.63 -10.04 -3.77
C GLN A 22 -4.67 -9.02 -2.63
N MET A 23 -3.56 -8.77 -1.97
CA MET A 23 -3.46 -7.77 -0.91
C MET A 23 -3.79 -6.37 -1.43
N LEU A 24 -3.25 -6.02 -2.60
CA LEU A 24 -3.54 -4.72 -3.22
C LEU A 24 -5.01 -4.60 -3.59
N GLU A 25 -5.61 -5.66 -4.14
CA GLU A 25 -7.04 -5.69 -4.45
C GLU A 25 -7.89 -5.56 -3.19
N ASP A 26 -7.52 -6.25 -2.12
CA ASP A 26 -8.24 -6.21 -0.86
C ASP A 26 -8.21 -4.82 -0.24
N ILE A 27 -7.04 -4.17 -0.25
CA ILE A 27 -6.88 -2.80 0.22
C ILE A 27 -7.74 -1.85 -0.62
N ALA A 28 -7.67 -1.97 -1.94
CA ALA A 28 -8.46 -1.15 -2.85
C ALA A 28 -9.96 -1.35 -2.62
N ARG A 29 -10.38 -2.58 -2.37
CA ARG A 29 -11.78 -2.91 -2.10
C ARG A 29 -12.24 -2.33 -0.77
N GLU A 30 -11.45 -2.44 0.29
CA GLU A 30 -11.76 -1.84 1.59
C GLU A 30 -11.91 -0.33 1.45
N LEU A 31 -11.02 0.31 0.73
CA LEU A 31 -11.06 1.75 0.50
C LEU A 31 -12.28 2.13 -0.35
N SER A 32 -12.67 1.28 -1.30
CA SER A 32 -13.83 1.51 -2.15
C SER A 32 -15.16 1.28 -1.44
N SER A 33 -15.19 0.44 -0.41
CA SER A 33 -16.43 0.06 0.28
C SER A 33 -16.98 1.11 1.24
N GLY A 34 -16.25 2.17 1.51
CA GLY A 34 -16.78 3.28 2.29
C GLY A 34 -16.38 3.32 3.75
N SER A 35 -15.64 2.35 4.19
CA SER A 35 -15.35 2.22 5.59
C SER A 35 -14.42 3.31 6.13
N VAL A 36 -13.57 3.90 5.27
CA VAL A 36 -12.61 4.90 5.75
C VAL A 36 -12.39 5.98 4.68
N VAL A 37 -12.92 7.16 4.90
CA VAL A 37 -12.63 8.35 4.09
C VAL A 37 -12.04 9.41 5.01
N PHE A 38 -10.83 9.86 4.71
CA PHE A 38 -10.17 10.95 5.42
C PHE A 38 -10.16 12.19 4.54
N PRO A 39 -11.15 13.11 4.72
CA PRO A 39 -11.24 14.29 3.85
C PRO A 39 -10.00 15.19 3.91
N THR A 40 -9.30 15.16 5.03
CA THR A 40 -8.10 15.96 5.25
C THR A 40 -6.88 15.42 4.50
N CYS A 41 -6.97 14.23 3.92
CA CYS A 41 -5.84 13.56 3.28
C CYS A 41 -5.71 13.84 1.79
N PHE A 42 -6.61 14.66 1.22
CA PHE A 42 -6.62 14.90 -0.22
C PHE A 42 -5.31 15.55 -0.69
N ASP A 43 -4.92 16.67 -0.05
CA ASP A 43 -3.68 17.37 -0.38
C ASP A 43 -2.45 16.52 -0.07
N ALA A 44 -2.49 15.78 1.02
CA ALA A 44 -1.42 14.88 1.42
C ALA A 44 -1.26 13.74 0.42
N ALA A 45 -2.37 13.18 -0.09
CA ALA A 45 -2.34 12.12 -1.09
C ALA A 45 -1.74 12.61 -2.42
N LEU A 46 -2.10 13.83 -2.85
CA LEU A 46 -1.51 14.43 -4.05
C LEU A 46 -0.01 14.68 -3.87
N ARG A 47 0.39 15.15 -2.71
CA ARG A 47 1.80 15.38 -2.39
C ARG A 47 2.57 14.07 -2.36
N LEU A 48 2.01 13.04 -1.74
CA LEU A 48 2.58 11.71 -1.71
C LEU A 48 2.80 11.18 -3.12
N ARG A 49 1.80 11.28 -3.97
CA ARG A 49 1.90 10.85 -5.37
C ARG A 49 3.04 11.57 -6.08
N LYS A 50 3.14 12.88 -5.92
CA LYS A 50 4.18 13.68 -6.56
C LYS A 50 5.58 13.26 -6.10
N GLU A 51 5.76 13.07 -4.79
CA GLU A 51 7.04 12.66 -4.22
C GLU A 51 7.43 11.25 -4.66
N LEU A 52 6.48 10.32 -4.65
CA LEU A 52 6.76 8.92 -5.02
C LEU A 52 7.02 8.72 -6.50
N GLN A 53 6.72 9.69 -7.35
CA GLN A 53 7.07 9.64 -8.76
C GLN A 53 8.55 9.88 -9.01
N ASN A 54 9.27 10.41 -8.03
CA ASN A 54 10.72 10.60 -8.12
C ASN A 54 11.43 9.23 -7.97
N PRO A 55 12.11 8.72 -9.02
CA PRO A 55 12.78 7.42 -8.94
C PRO A 55 13.99 7.43 -8.00
N ASP A 56 14.54 8.61 -7.72
CA ASP A 56 15.72 8.76 -6.88
C ASP A 56 15.38 9.15 -5.45
N LEU A 57 14.13 8.98 -5.03
CA LEU A 57 13.69 9.36 -3.69
C LEU A 57 14.43 8.53 -2.62
N PRO A 58 15.21 9.18 -1.72
CA PRO A 58 15.92 8.46 -0.67
C PRO A 58 14.93 7.84 0.33
N ILE A 59 15.31 6.70 0.92
CA ILE A 59 14.46 6.00 1.90
C ILE A 59 14.07 6.91 3.07
N PRO A 60 14.98 7.69 3.68
CA PRO A 60 14.57 8.60 4.77
C PRO A 60 13.49 9.61 4.35
N ARG A 61 13.57 10.10 3.13
CA ARG A 61 12.54 11.00 2.59
C ARG A 61 11.23 10.27 2.35
N MET A 62 11.30 9.05 1.83
CA MET A 62 10.13 8.21 1.62
C MET A 62 9.39 7.94 2.94
N VAL A 63 10.13 7.65 4.01
CA VAL A 63 9.54 7.46 5.34
C VAL A 63 8.78 8.70 5.78
N LYS A 64 9.37 9.88 5.62
CA LYS A 64 8.72 11.14 6.00
C LYS A 64 7.46 11.40 5.21
N VAL A 65 7.52 11.19 3.90
CA VAL A 65 6.39 11.44 3.01
C VAL A 65 5.24 10.48 3.29
N VAL A 66 5.55 9.20 3.46
CA VAL A 66 4.55 8.18 3.78
C VAL A 66 3.94 8.41 5.15
N ALA A 67 4.73 8.86 6.12
CA ALA A 67 4.25 9.15 7.48
C ALA A 67 3.21 10.26 7.51
N LEU A 68 3.18 11.14 6.52
CA LEU A 68 2.15 12.19 6.41
C LEU A 68 0.78 11.63 6.05
N GLU A 69 0.71 10.40 5.57
CA GLU A 69 -0.53 9.71 5.23
C GLU A 69 -0.77 8.54 6.19
N PRO A 70 -1.54 8.73 7.27
CA PRO A 70 -1.71 7.69 8.30
C PRO A 70 -2.28 6.38 7.76
N LEU A 71 -3.21 6.45 6.80
CA LEU A 71 -3.79 5.25 6.22
C LEU A 71 -2.75 4.44 5.43
N VAL A 72 -1.94 5.13 4.62
CA VAL A 72 -0.86 4.48 3.86
C VAL A 72 0.14 3.86 4.81
N ALA A 73 0.58 4.61 5.82
CA ALA A 73 1.53 4.13 6.81
C ALA A 73 1.01 2.88 7.53
N THR A 74 -0.24 2.92 7.97
CA THR A 74 -0.87 1.80 8.68
C THR A 74 -0.93 0.57 7.78
N ARG A 75 -1.34 0.72 6.53
CA ARG A 75 -1.42 -0.40 5.61
C ARG A 75 -0.05 -1.01 5.30
N LEU A 76 0.96 -0.18 5.12
CA LEU A 76 2.32 -0.67 4.91
C LEU A 76 2.85 -1.43 6.14
N MET A 77 2.56 -0.94 7.34
CA MET A 77 2.92 -1.64 8.56
C MET A 77 2.24 -3.01 8.65
N GLN A 78 0.95 -3.09 8.32
CA GLN A 78 0.21 -4.33 8.28
C GLN A 78 0.79 -5.33 7.26
N MET A 79 1.13 -4.85 6.08
CA MET A 79 1.74 -5.67 5.03
C MET A 79 3.09 -6.24 5.51
N ALA A 80 3.91 -5.41 6.12
CA ALA A 80 5.22 -5.83 6.60
C ALA A 80 5.14 -6.86 7.72
N GLY A 81 4.07 -6.85 8.50
CA GLY A 81 3.82 -7.83 9.57
C GLY A 81 3.12 -9.09 9.10
N SER A 82 2.70 -9.16 7.84
CA SER A 82 2.03 -10.34 7.30
C SER A 82 3.00 -11.52 7.15
N VAL A 83 2.46 -12.74 7.15
CA VAL A 83 3.25 -13.97 7.04
C VAL A 83 4.14 -13.97 5.79
N LEU A 84 3.70 -13.30 4.75
CA LEU A 84 4.41 -13.20 3.47
C LEU A 84 5.78 -12.51 3.62
N TYR A 85 5.85 -11.46 4.42
CA TYR A 85 7.07 -10.66 4.61
C TYR A 85 7.72 -10.90 5.98
N SER A 86 7.02 -11.59 6.86
CA SER A 86 7.49 -11.93 8.20
C SER A 86 7.02 -13.35 8.52
N PRO A 87 7.80 -14.39 8.12
CA PRO A 87 7.37 -15.78 8.30
C PRO A 87 7.05 -16.17 9.74
N ASP A 88 7.71 -15.53 10.70
CA ASP A 88 7.47 -15.75 12.14
C ASP A 88 6.34 -14.88 12.70
N GLY A 89 5.73 -14.04 11.87
CA GLY A 89 4.65 -13.15 12.28
C GLY A 89 5.08 -11.95 13.11
N THR A 90 6.39 -11.68 13.18
CA THR A 90 6.91 -10.54 13.95
C THR A 90 6.54 -9.24 13.25
N PRO A 91 5.84 -8.31 13.93
CA PRO A 91 5.50 -7.01 13.32
C PRO A 91 6.75 -6.17 13.09
N ALA A 92 6.68 -5.27 12.11
CA ALA A 92 7.74 -4.29 11.90
C ALA A 92 7.79 -3.32 13.09
N ARG A 93 8.99 -2.97 13.52
CA ARG A 93 9.19 -2.13 14.70
C ARG A 93 8.70 -0.70 14.46
N ASP A 94 8.93 -0.18 13.25
CA ASP A 94 8.51 1.16 12.86
C ASP A 94 8.30 1.20 11.34
N LEU A 95 7.89 2.35 10.84
CA LEU A 95 7.64 2.53 9.41
C LEU A 95 8.91 2.36 8.58
N GLN A 96 10.05 2.81 9.07
CA GLN A 96 11.31 2.64 8.37
C GLN A 96 11.66 1.15 8.22
N ALA A 97 11.49 0.37 9.28
CA ALA A 97 11.70 -1.07 9.24
C ALA A 97 10.73 -1.75 8.28
N ALA A 98 9.47 -1.30 8.26
CA ALA A 98 8.47 -1.81 7.34
C ALA A 98 8.88 -1.56 5.89
N ILE A 99 9.33 -0.36 5.58
CA ILE A 99 9.78 0.01 4.22
C ILE A 99 10.99 -0.81 3.80
N HIS A 100 11.95 -1.00 4.70
CA HIS A 100 13.11 -1.86 4.41
C HIS A 100 12.70 -3.32 4.18
N ARG A 101 11.75 -3.82 4.95
CA ARG A 101 11.26 -5.20 4.82
C ARG A 101 10.51 -5.43 3.53
N LEU A 102 9.66 -4.51 3.14
CA LEU A 102 8.86 -4.60 1.92
C LEU A 102 9.67 -4.30 0.66
N GLY A 103 10.62 -3.38 0.74
CA GLY A 103 11.38 -2.91 -0.39
C GLY A 103 10.76 -1.66 -1.03
N VAL A 104 11.62 -0.81 -1.58
CA VAL A 104 11.24 0.50 -2.11
C VAL A 104 10.18 0.40 -3.22
N GLU A 105 10.35 -0.56 -4.13
CA GLU A 105 9.43 -0.68 -5.27
C GLU A 105 8.02 -1.09 -4.84
N LEU A 106 7.91 -2.05 -3.92
CA LEU A 106 6.60 -2.46 -3.41
C LEU A 106 5.95 -1.34 -2.61
N VAL A 107 6.73 -0.62 -1.81
CA VAL A 107 6.22 0.53 -1.03
C VAL A 107 5.70 1.61 -1.97
N ARG A 108 6.46 1.94 -3.01
CA ARG A 108 6.05 2.95 -3.99
C ARG A 108 4.74 2.56 -4.67
N THR A 109 4.65 1.35 -5.19
CA THR A 109 3.47 0.86 -5.88
C THR A 109 2.25 0.81 -4.95
N SER A 110 2.43 0.25 -3.75
CA SER A 110 1.35 0.11 -2.77
C SER A 110 0.87 1.47 -2.27
N ALA A 111 1.79 2.36 -1.94
CA ALA A 111 1.44 3.69 -1.44
C ALA A 111 0.68 4.49 -2.51
N LEU A 112 1.12 4.42 -3.76
CA LEU A 112 0.42 5.07 -4.87
C LEU A 112 -0.99 4.49 -5.06
N ALA A 113 -1.13 3.16 -5.00
CA ALA A 113 -2.43 2.51 -5.14
C ALA A 113 -3.39 2.95 -4.02
N ILE A 114 -2.92 2.98 -2.79
CA ILE A 114 -3.72 3.41 -1.64
C ILE A 114 -4.11 4.88 -1.78
N ALA A 115 -3.16 5.74 -2.10
CA ALA A 115 -3.41 7.17 -2.24
C ALA A 115 -4.38 7.47 -3.38
N MET A 116 -4.23 6.79 -4.52
CA MET A 116 -5.13 6.98 -5.65
C MET A 116 -6.54 6.50 -5.34
N SER A 117 -6.67 5.39 -4.61
CA SER A 117 -7.97 4.88 -4.17
C SER A 117 -8.68 5.89 -3.26
N GLN A 118 -7.94 6.54 -2.36
CA GLN A 118 -8.48 7.59 -1.50
C GLN A 118 -8.98 8.79 -2.31
N LEU A 119 -8.20 9.22 -3.31
CA LEU A 119 -8.58 10.34 -4.17
C LEU A 119 -9.85 10.05 -4.96
N LEU A 120 -9.93 8.87 -5.57
CA LEU A 120 -11.11 8.45 -6.33
C LEU A 120 -12.33 8.38 -5.44
N ARG A 121 -12.17 7.88 -4.22
CA ARG A 121 -13.26 7.77 -3.28
C ARG A 121 -13.76 9.13 -2.82
N ALA A 122 -12.85 10.05 -2.50
CA ALA A 122 -13.22 11.42 -2.12
C ALA A 122 -14.01 12.09 -3.24
N LYS A 123 -13.61 11.88 -4.50
CA LYS A 123 -14.29 12.40 -5.67
C LYS A 123 -15.68 11.78 -5.83
N GLU A 124 -15.81 10.48 -5.68
CA GLU A 124 -17.11 9.79 -5.74
C GLU A 124 -18.04 10.25 -4.64
N THR A 125 -17.56 10.37 -3.41
CA THR A 125 -18.35 10.84 -2.28
C THR A 125 -18.86 12.26 -2.52
N ALA A 126 -18.04 13.14 -3.07
CA ALA A 126 -18.44 14.50 -3.40
C ALA A 126 -19.55 14.52 -4.46
N VAL A 127 -19.42 13.70 -5.52
CA VAL A 127 -20.43 13.61 -6.58
C VAL A 127 -21.73 13.04 -6.05
N PHE A 128 -21.68 11.92 -5.32
CA PHE A 128 -22.87 11.30 -4.76
C PHE A 128 -23.50 12.14 -3.64
N GLY A 129 -22.69 12.86 -2.88
CA GLY A 129 -23.17 13.78 -1.86
C GLY A 129 -24.04 14.87 -2.47
N ASP A 130 -23.65 15.42 -3.60
CA ASP A 130 -24.42 16.43 -4.32
C ASP A 130 -25.74 15.86 -4.86
N PHE A 131 -25.72 14.65 -5.37
CA PHE A 131 -26.93 13.97 -5.80
C PHE A 131 -27.90 13.70 -4.65
N ALA A 132 -27.40 13.32 -3.50
CA ALA A 132 -28.23 13.05 -2.34
C ALA A 132 -28.89 14.31 -1.77
N LYS A 133 -28.32 15.47 -2.01
CA LYS A 133 -28.87 16.76 -1.57
C LYS A 133 -29.88 17.35 -2.54
N ALA A 134 -29.87 16.88 -3.75
CA ALA A 134 -30.82 17.32 -4.76
C ALA A 134 -32.15 16.58 -4.60
#